data_4ec14a778adc07aee9ca40f7043e9acd
#
_entry.id   4ec14a778adc07aee9ca40f7043e9acd
#
_cell.length_a   1.000
_cell.length_b   1.000
_cell.length_c   1.000
_cell.angle_alpha   90.00
_cell.angle_beta   90.00
_cell.angle_gamma   90.00
#
_symmetry.space_group_name_H-M   'P 1'
#
loop_
_entity.id
_entity.type
_entity.pdbx_description
1 polymer ?
#
loop_
_entity_poly.entity_id
_entity_poly.type
_entity_poly.pdbx_seq_one_letter_code
_entity_poly.pdbx_strand_id
1 'polypeptide(L)'
;MDANRLITIDTLMNSIEQRAVQLPGADPVPTCPEWDVNALINHLAIVLSRMRIRIETNADPDPDAMPSTPPNGMTAPEWLSLSYRELKTTFLNHEPEDPAWNWTGENQIVGWYIRRLAHELAIHLIDLDAASPSSTPPEELGIDAALAADGLDELLTVFLPTRSPRSTHPMEHHVLALTPTESPGQPWYVELNGLEISAGHDERPADATIKGSSVALYLFGWNRPAEGLTTTGDSTAIQDFSSIPR
;
A
#
# COMPACT_ATOMS: atom_id res chain seq x y z
N MET A 1 -14.31 -14.44 2.67
CA MET A 1 -13.68 -13.15 2.30
C MET A 1 -12.23 -13.35 1.86
N ASP A 2 -11.44 -14.16 2.54
CA ASP A 2 -10.01 -14.27 2.26
C ASP A 2 -9.64 -15.07 1.01
N ALA A 3 -10.45 -16.04 0.57
CA ALA A 3 -10.22 -16.77 -0.68
C ALA A 3 -10.22 -15.84 -1.92
N ASN A 4 -11.12 -14.86 -1.98
CA ASN A 4 -11.13 -13.89 -3.07
C ASN A 4 -9.90 -12.97 -3.01
N ARG A 5 -9.44 -12.62 -1.80
CA ARG A 5 -8.25 -11.80 -1.62
C ARG A 5 -6.96 -12.51 -2.03
N LEU A 6 -6.86 -13.81 -1.75
CA LEU A 6 -5.74 -14.62 -2.24
C LEU A 6 -5.70 -14.73 -3.77
N ILE A 7 -6.86 -14.80 -4.44
CA ILE A 7 -6.93 -14.75 -5.92
C ILE A 7 -6.45 -13.38 -6.43
N THR A 8 -6.85 -12.29 -5.78
CA THR A 8 -6.38 -10.94 -6.12
C THR A 8 -4.87 -10.84 -5.95
N ILE A 9 -4.32 -11.32 -4.83
CA ILE A 9 -2.87 -11.36 -4.57
C ILE A 9 -2.14 -12.14 -5.66
N ASP A 10 -2.63 -13.33 -6.03
CA ASP A 10 -2.04 -14.13 -7.11
C ASP A 10 -2.03 -13.36 -8.45
N THR A 11 -3.11 -12.66 -8.76
CA THR A 11 -3.23 -11.88 -10.01
C THR A 11 -2.24 -10.72 -10.03
N LEU A 12 -2.17 -9.94 -8.96
CA LEU A 12 -1.23 -8.82 -8.84
C LEU A 12 0.22 -9.31 -8.88
N MET A 13 0.51 -10.40 -8.16
CA MET A 13 1.86 -10.96 -8.11
C MET A 13 2.32 -11.47 -9.48
N ASN A 14 1.46 -12.17 -10.22
CA ASN A 14 1.76 -12.59 -11.59
C ASN A 14 2.09 -11.40 -12.51
N SER A 15 1.35 -10.29 -12.38
CA SER A 15 1.60 -9.06 -13.14
C SER A 15 2.93 -8.40 -12.75
N ILE A 16 3.29 -8.43 -11.46
CA ILE A 16 4.58 -7.94 -10.95
C ILE A 16 5.73 -8.81 -11.47
N GLU A 17 5.63 -10.14 -11.38
CA GLU A 17 6.67 -11.06 -11.85
C GLU A 17 6.92 -10.91 -13.35
N GLN A 18 5.88 -10.72 -14.16
CA GLN A 18 6.03 -10.46 -15.60
C GLN A 18 6.83 -9.17 -15.86
N ARG A 19 6.50 -8.07 -15.15
CA ARG A 19 7.21 -6.79 -15.28
C ARG A 19 8.64 -6.86 -14.77
N ALA A 20 8.86 -7.56 -13.67
CA ALA A 20 10.19 -7.75 -13.09
C ALA A 20 11.19 -8.44 -14.04
N VAL A 21 10.69 -9.26 -14.97
CA VAL A 21 11.52 -9.93 -15.99
C VAL A 21 11.64 -9.07 -17.26
N GLN A 22 10.63 -8.26 -17.58
CA GLN A 22 10.57 -7.48 -18.82
C GLN A 22 11.29 -6.13 -18.71
N LEU A 23 11.24 -5.51 -17.52
CA LEU A 23 11.84 -4.18 -17.32
C LEU A 23 13.35 -4.31 -17.02
N PRO A 24 14.19 -3.43 -17.61
CA PRO A 24 15.58 -3.35 -17.19
C PRO A 24 15.68 -2.97 -15.70
N GLY A 25 16.45 -3.76 -14.94
CA GLY A 25 16.53 -3.59 -13.49
C GLY A 25 17.09 -2.23 -13.03
N ALA A 26 17.85 -1.53 -13.88
CA ALA A 26 18.42 -0.22 -13.60
C ALA A 26 17.53 0.96 -14.05
N ASP A 27 16.36 0.68 -14.64
CA ASP A 27 15.43 1.75 -15.03
C ASP A 27 14.86 2.44 -13.79
N PRO A 28 14.77 3.79 -13.79
CA PRO A 28 14.23 4.53 -12.65
C PRO A 28 12.73 4.27 -12.51
N VAL A 29 12.24 4.26 -11.27
CA VAL A 29 10.82 4.21 -10.94
C VAL A 29 10.31 5.63 -10.71
N PRO A 30 9.55 6.24 -11.64
CA PRO A 30 9.18 7.67 -11.56
C PRO A 30 8.40 8.05 -10.31
N THR A 31 7.61 7.12 -9.77
CA THR A 31 6.79 7.30 -8.58
C THR A 31 7.54 7.05 -7.26
N CYS A 32 8.75 6.48 -7.35
CA CYS A 32 9.68 6.25 -6.24
C CYS A 32 11.09 6.73 -6.64
N PRO A 33 11.36 8.04 -6.63
CA PRO A 33 12.56 8.63 -7.27
C PRO A 33 13.91 8.13 -6.76
N GLU A 34 13.95 7.54 -5.57
CA GLU A 34 15.17 6.97 -4.98
C GLU A 34 15.39 5.50 -5.39
N TRP A 35 14.47 4.90 -6.17
CA TRP A 35 14.51 3.50 -6.55
C TRP A 35 14.63 3.31 -8.05
N ASP A 36 15.38 2.29 -8.42
CA ASP A 36 15.29 1.61 -9.72
C ASP A 36 14.37 0.38 -9.59
N VAL A 37 14.11 -0.28 -10.72
CA VAL A 37 13.28 -1.49 -10.76
C VAL A 37 13.84 -2.59 -9.85
N ASN A 38 15.16 -2.80 -9.81
CA ASN A 38 15.75 -3.79 -8.92
C ASN A 38 15.52 -3.45 -7.42
N ALA A 39 15.63 -2.18 -7.05
CA ALA A 39 15.38 -1.75 -5.67
C ALA A 39 13.93 -2.02 -5.27
N LEU A 40 12.96 -1.71 -6.15
CA LEU A 40 11.55 -1.98 -5.91
C LEU A 40 11.26 -3.49 -5.79
N ILE A 41 11.81 -4.31 -6.68
CA ILE A 41 11.65 -5.77 -6.62
C ILE A 41 12.28 -6.36 -5.35
N ASN A 42 13.47 -5.89 -4.96
CA ASN A 42 14.10 -6.29 -3.70
C ASN A 42 13.27 -5.86 -2.48
N HIS A 43 12.70 -4.64 -2.50
CA HIS A 43 11.79 -4.18 -1.46
C HIS A 43 10.61 -5.15 -1.27
N LEU A 44 9.95 -5.52 -2.36
CA LEU A 44 8.84 -6.49 -2.29
C LEU A 44 9.29 -7.83 -1.73
N ALA A 45 10.42 -8.38 -2.18
CA ALA A 45 10.95 -9.64 -1.66
C ALA A 45 11.24 -9.57 -0.14
N ILE A 46 11.78 -8.44 0.34
CA ILE A 46 12.00 -8.17 1.77
C ILE A 46 10.67 -8.16 2.52
N VAL A 47 9.67 -7.43 2.02
CA VAL A 47 8.34 -7.31 2.66
C VAL A 47 7.70 -8.70 2.78
N LEU A 48 7.66 -9.47 1.70
CA LEU A 48 7.10 -10.83 1.68
C LEU A 48 7.81 -11.77 2.68
N SER A 49 9.14 -11.76 2.69
CA SER A 49 9.93 -12.57 3.62
C SER A 49 9.68 -12.18 5.08
N ARG A 50 9.59 -10.88 5.37
CA ARG A 50 9.32 -10.38 6.72
C ARG A 50 7.90 -10.69 7.19
N MET A 51 6.90 -10.60 6.32
CA MET A 51 5.53 -11.01 6.63
C MET A 51 5.49 -12.50 7.00
N ARG A 52 6.12 -13.36 6.20
CA ARG A 52 6.21 -14.79 6.48
C ARG A 52 6.80 -15.07 7.86
N ILE A 53 7.97 -14.51 8.15
CA ILE A 53 8.66 -14.76 9.43
C ILE A 53 7.79 -14.33 10.62
N ARG A 54 7.15 -13.17 10.54
CA ARG A 54 6.27 -12.66 11.59
C ARG A 54 5.04 -13.55 11.83
N ILE A 55 4.45 -14.07 10.76
CA ILE A 55 3.33 -15.01 10.87
C ILE A 55 3.81 -16.31 11.53
N GLU A 56 4.89 -16.92 11.02
CA GLU A 56 5.39 -18.22 11.49
C GLU A 56 5.90 -18.15 12.93
N THR A 57 6.48 -17.03 13.36
CA THR A 57 7.03 -16.86 14.71
C THR A 57 6.04 -16.24 15.69
N ASN A 58 4.97 -15.63 15.20
CA ASN A 58 4.03 -14.79 15.96
C ASN A 58 4.75 -13.78 16.86
N ALA A 59 5.81 -13.14 16.34
CA ALA A 59 6.67 -12.22 17.07
C ALA A 59 7.24 -11.14 16.15
N ASP A 60 7.85 -10.08 16.74
CA ASP A 60 8.72 -9.15 16.02
C ASP A 60 10.17 -9.67 16.13
N PRO A 61 10.71 -10.29 15.09
CA PRO A 61 12.07 -10.79 15.11
C PRO A 61 13.09 -9.67 15.17
N ASP A 62 14.30 -9.98 15.62
CA ASP A 62 15.43 -9.05 15.58
C ASP A 62 15.58 -8.50 14.15
N PRO A 63 15.60 -7.16 13.96
CA PRO A 63 15.79 -6.55 12.66
C PRO A 63 17.05 -7.05 11.92
N ASP A 64 18.13 -7.36 12.64
CA ASP A 64 19.38 -7.87 12.05
C ASP A 64 19.27 -9.34 11.58
N ALA A 65 18.29 -10.08 12.07
CA ALA A 65 17.98 -11.42 11.60
C ALA A 65 17.02 -11.46 10.40
N MET A 66 16.45 -10.29 10.05
CA MET A 66 15.50 -10.20 8.93
C MET A 66 16.22 -10.13 7.59
N PRO A 67 15.71 -10.81 6.55
CA PRO A 67 16.25 -10.69 5.20
C PRO A 67 16.27 -9.23 4.74
N SER A 68 17.40 -8.79 4.18
CA SER A 68 17.60 -7.42 3.67
C SER A 68 18.22 -7.39 2.27
N THR A 69 18.72 -8.52 1.79
CA THR A 69 19.35 -8.68 0.48
C THR A 69 19.01 -10.05 -0.11
N PRO A 70 19.06 -10.20 -1.45
CA PRO A 70 18.90 -11.51 -2.08
C PRO A 70 19.92 -12.51 -1.55
N PRO A 71 19.52 -13.78 -1.36
CA PRO A 71 20.45 -14.86 -1.08
C PRO A 71 21.55 -14.94 -2.15
N ASN A 72 22.73 -15.45 -1.78
CA ASN A 72 23.88 -15.54 -2.70
C ASN A 72 23.52 -16.24 -4.02
N GLY A 73 23.78 -15.55 -5.13
CA GLY A 73 23.56 -16.04 -6.48
C GLY A 73 22.14 -15.86 -7.02
N MET A 74 21.22 -15.30 -6.25
CA MET A 74 19.88 -14.97 -6.72
C MET A 74 19.82 -13.56 -7.30
N THR A 75 19.08 -13.39 -8.38
CA THR A 75 18.63 -12.08 -8.87
C THR A 75 17.42 -11.59 -8.08
N ALA A 76 17.11 -10.30 -8.16
CA ALA A 76 15.94 -9.71 -7.49
C ALA A 76 14.61 -10.40 -7.89
N PRO A 77 14.32 -10.66 -9.19
CA PRO A 77 13.12 -11.40 -9.59
C PRO A 77 13.05 -12.83 -9.06
N GLU A 78 14.18 -13.55 -9.04
CA GLU A 78 14.22 -14.92 -8.49
C GLU A 78 13.92 -14.93 -6.99
N TRP A 79 14.48 -13.98 -6.24
CA TRP A 79 14.21 -13.85 -4.82
C TRP A 79 12.76 -13.45 -4.53
N LEU A 80 12.19 -12.54 -5.31
CA LEU A 80 10.78 -12.17 -5.21
C LEU A 80 9.87 -13.39 -5.39
N SER A 81 10.08 -14.18 -6.45
CA SER A 81 9.30 -15.38 -6.73
C SER A 81 9.44 -16.44 -5.64
N LEU A 82 10.64 -16.60 -5.07
CA LEU A 82 10.87 -17.50 -3.94
C LEU A 82 10.10 -17.03 -2.70
N SER A 83 10.28 -15.75 -2.32
CA SER A 83 9.62 -15.15 -1.16
C SER A 83 8.11 -15.25 -1.23
N TYR A 84 7.54 -15.05 -2.44
CA TYR A 84 6.10 -15.19 -2.65
C TYR A 84 5.61 -16.63 -2.46
N ARG A 85 6.28 -17.61 -3.05
CA ARG A 85 5.91 -19.03 -2.87
C ARG A 85 5.95 -19.47 -1.42
N GLU A 86 6.96 -19.02 -0.67
CA GLU A 86 7.09 -19.32 0.76
C GLU A 86 5.95 -18.67 1.56
N LEU A 87 5.70 -17.36 1.38
CA LEU A 87 4.61 -16.68 2.07
C LEU A 87 3.23 -17.25 1.70
N LYS A 88 3.00 -17.59 0.42
CA LYS A 88 1.76 -18.22 -0.01
C LYS A 88 1.56 -19.58 0.68
N THR A 89 2.64 -20.37 0.84
CA THR A 89 2.58 -21.61 1.59
C THR A 89 2.21 -21.37 3.05
N THR A 90 2.77 -20.33 3.67
CA THR A 90 2.42 -19.92 5.03
C THR A 90 0.94 -19.56 5.13
N PHE A 91 0.39 -18.75 4.22
CA PHE A 91 -1.03 -18.42 4.20
C PHE A 91 -1.93 -19.64 4.05
N LEU A 92 -1.54 -20.62 3.23
CA LEU A 92 -2.33 -21.83 3.02
C LEU A 92 -2.28 -22.81 4.21
N ASN A 93 -1.32 -22.66 5.11
CA ASN A 93 -1.16 -23.47 6.32
C ASN A 93 -1.74 -22.83 7.58
N HIS A 94 -2.36 -21.64 7.45
CA HIS A 94 -2.96 -20.92 8.56
C HIS A 94 -4.39 -20.50 8.20
N GLU A 95 -5.23 -20.43 9.23
CA GLU A 95 -6.54 -19.77 9.09
C GLU A 95 -6.38 -18.24 9.22
N PRO A 96 -7.25 -17.44 8.60
CA PRO A 96 -7.16 -15.97 8.70
C PRO A 96 -7.21 -15.43 10.13
N GLU A 97 -7.87 -16.14 11.04
CA GLU A 97 -8.02 -15.80 12.45
C GLU A 97 -6.85 -16.25 13.32
N ASP A 98 -5.90 -17.01 12.77
CA ASP A 98 -4.72 -17.46 13.52
C ASP A 98 -3.89 -16.27 14.00
N PRO A 99 -3.34 -16.32 15.22
CA PRO A 99 -2.54 -15.23 15.76
C PRO A 99 -1.30 -14.96 14.93
N ALA A 100 -1.08 -13.70 14.60
CA ALA A 100 0.12 -13.24 13.90
C ALA A 100 0.48 -11.82 14.36
N TRP A 101 1.63 -11.68 14.99
CA TRP A 101 2.13 -10.39 15.45
C TRP A 101 2.26 -9.39 14.29
N ASN A 102 1.82 -8.17 14.48
CA ASN A 102 2.08 -7.07 13.58
C ASN A 102 2.44 -5.78 14.36
N TRP A 103 3.04 -4.82 13.66
CA TRP A 103 3.59 -3.59 14.28
C TRP A 103 2.53 -2.56 14.69
N THR A 104 1.26 -2.75 14.34
CA THR A 104 0.19 -1.82 14.72
C THR A 104 -0.34 -2.10 16.12
N GLY A 105 -0.15 -3.33 16.61
CA GLY A 105 -0.72 -3.79 17.87
C GLY A 105 -2.20 -4.16 17.79
N GLU A 106 -2.85 -3.91 16.66
CA GLU A 106 -4.27 -4.19 16.42
C GLU A 106 -4.45 -5.32 15.41
N ASN A 107 -5.57 -6.06 15.51
CA ASN A 107 -5.91 -7.14 14.58
C ASN A 107 -4.72 -8.07 14.29
N GLN A 108 -4.06 -8.56 15.36
CA GLN A 108 -2.87 -9.41 15.24
C GLN A 108 -3.25 -10.83 14.81
N ILE A 109 -3.64 -10.96 13.55
CA ILE A 109 -4.08 -12.19 12.89
C ILE A 109 -3.50 -12.29 11.48
N VAL A 110 -3.46 -13.50 10.92
CA VAL A 110 -2.99 -13.77 9.55
C VAL A 110 -3.80 -12.98 8.51
N GLY A 111 -5.10 -12.82 8.69
CA GLY A 111 -5.99 -12.05 7.81
C GLY A 111 -5.57 -10.60 7.65
N TRP A 112 -4.95 -10.00 8.67
CA TRP A 112 -4.38 -8.66 8.58
C TRP A 112 -3.24 -8.61 7.53
N TYR A 113 -2.38 -9.62 7.50
CA TYR A 113 -1.29 -9.72 6.52
C TYR A 113 -1.79 -9.99 5.11
N ILE A 114 -2.86 -10.78 4.96
CA ILE A 114 -3.49 -11.02 3.66
C ILE A 114 -4.04 -9.70 3.10
N ARG A 115 -4.71 -8.88 3.93
CA ARG A 115 -5.17 -7.55 3.53
C ARG A 115 -4.00 -6.63 3.15
N ARG A 116 -3.02 -6.51 4.02
CA ARG A 116 -1.85 -5.65 3.82
C ARG A 116 -1.07 -6.01 2.56
N LEU A 117 -0.91 -7.30 2.27
CA LEU A 117 -0.20 -7.75 1.07
C LEU A 117 -0.94 -7.36 -0.22
N ALA A 118 -2.26 -7.48 -0.27
CA ALA A 118 -3.02 -7.08 -1.44
C ALA A 118 -2.76 -5.59 -1.79
N HIS A 119 -2.72 -4.70 -0.78
CA HIS A 119 -2.48 -3.27 -0.99
C HIS A 119 -1.01 -2.94 -1.26
N GLU A 120 -0.08 -3.67 -0.65
CA GLU A 120 1.35 -3.56 -0.96
C GLU A 120 1.63 -3.89 -2.42
N LEU A 121 1.10 -5.02 -2.90
CA LEU A 121 1.26 -5.42 -4.29
C LEU A 121 0.54 -4.47 -5.27
N ALA A 122 -0.64 -3.99 -4.93
CA ALA A 122 -1.41 -3.09 -5.77
C ALA A 122 -0.66 -1.78 -6.03
N ILE A 123 -0.15 -1.12 -4.98
CA ILE A 123 0.54 0.17 -5.16
C ILE A 123 1.89 -0.01 -5.87
N HIS A 124 2.63 -1.06 -5.57
CA HIS A 124 3.91 -1.31 -6.20
C HIS A 124 3.80 -1.87 -7.63
N LEU A 125 2.67 -2.46 -8.00
CA LEU A 125 2.36 -2.76 -9.40
C LEU A 125 2.16 -1.47 -10.21
N ILE A 126 1.50 -0.44 -9.64
CA ILE A 126 1.41 0.90 -10.24
C ILE A 126 2.81 1.51 -10.40
N ASP A 127 3.68 1.37 -9.40
CA ASP A 127 5.05 1.89 -9.45
C ASP A 127 5.87 1.21 -10.56
N LEU A 128 5.76 -0.11 -10.73
CA LEU A 128 6.41 -0.84 -11.82
C LEU A 128 5.82 -0.49 -13.19
N ASP A 129 4.49 -0.29 -13.27
CA ASP A 129 3.85 0.14 -14.51
C ASP A 129 4.32 1.53 -14.94
N ALA A 130 4.55 2.44 -13.97
CA ALA A 130 5.10 3.76 -14.25
C ALA A 130 6.54 3.74 -14.79
N ALA A 131 7.31 2.67 -14.54
CA ALA A 131 8.63 2.45 -15.13
C ALA A 131 8.55 1.84 -16.56
N SER A 132 7.36 1.42 -17.00
CA SER A 132 7.15 0.84 -18.33
C SER A 132 7.06 1.94 -19.39
N PRO A 133 7.43 1.64 -20.67
CA PRO A 133 7.30 2.61 -21.76
C PRO A 133 5.86 3.05 -22.06
N SER A 134 4.89 2.27 -21.65
CA SER A 134 3.45 2.56 -21.79
C SER A 134 2.75 2.24 -20.47
N SER A 135 1.96 3.19 -19.97
CA SER A 135 1.13 2.97 -18.78
C SER A 135 -0.13 2.18 -19.11
N THR A 136 -0.52 1.34 -18.17
CA THR A 136 -1.74 0.54 -18.21
C THR A 136 -2.76 1.13 -17.21
N PRO A 137 -4.04 1.29 -17.58
CA PRO A 137 -5.05 1.72 -16.62
C PRO A 137 -5.08 0.79 -15.38
N PRO A 138 -5.21 1.35 -14.16
CA PRO A 138 -5.20 0.53 -12.93
C PRO A 138 -6.22 -0.61 -12.92
N GLU A 139 -7.39 -0.41 -13.51
CA GLU A 139 -8.44 -1.43 -13.61
C GLU A 139 -8.01 -2.62 -14.47
N GLU A 140 -7.23 -2.38 -15.52
CA GLU A 140 -6.64 -3.44 -16.36
C GLU A 140 -5.50 -4.18 -15.65
N LEU A 141 -4.91 -3.56 -14.63
CA LEU A 141 -3.93 -4.18 -13.72
C LEU A 141 -4.62 -5.01 -12.61
N GLY A 142 -5.95 -5.02 -12.56
CA GLY A 142 -6.72 -5.70 -11.52
C GLY A 142 -6.96 -4.86 -10.26
N ILE A 143 -6.73 -3.55 -10.33
CA ILE A 143 -6.97 -2.61 -9.22
C ILE A 143 -8.32 -1.93 -9.48
N ASP A 144 -9.40 -2.61 -9.11
CA ASP A 144 -10.76 -2.11 -9.23
C ASP A 144 -11.13 -1.13 -8.10
N ALA A 145 -12.32 -0.53 -8.21
CA ALA A 145 -12.83 0.41 -7.24
C ALA A 145 -12.95 -0.17 -5.82
N ALA A 146 -13.24 -1.46 -5.69
CA ALA A 146 -13.40 -2.12 -4.39
C ALA A 146 -12.04 -2.33 -3.71
N LEU A 147 -11.03 -2.80 -4.44
CA LEU A 147 -9.67 -2.94 -3.94
C LEU A 147 -9.07 -1.57 -3.60
N ALA A 148 -9.29 -0.57 -4.46
CA ALA A 148 -8.81 0.78 -4.24
C ALA A 148 -9.46 1.44 -3.00
N ALA A 149 -10.76 1.27 -2.80
CA ALA A 149 -11.46 1.79 -1.62
C ALA A 149 -10.95 1.12 -0.33
N ASP A 150 -10.78 -0.21 -0.32
CA ASP A 150 -10.23 -0.95 0.83
C ASP A 150 -8.76 -0.55 1.11
N GLY A 151 -7.97 -0.28 0.05
CA GLY A 151 -6.59 0.17 0.19
C GLY A 151 -6.46 1.62 0.66
N LEU A 152 -7.38 2.50 0.25
CA LEU A 152 -7.46 3.85 0.78
C LEU A 152 -7.86 3.82 2.26
N ASP A 153 -8.81 2.99 2.63
CA ASP A 153 -9.21 2.80 4.02
C ASP A 153 -8.02 2.33 4.89
N GLU A 154 -7.29 1.30 4.46
CA GLU A 154 -6.09 0.84 5.17
C GLU A 154 -5.02 1.95 5.28
N LEU A 155 -4.77 2.68 4.20
CA LEU A 155 -3.83 3.79 4.21
C LEU A 155 -4.19 4.83 5.27
N LEU A 156 -5.45 5.27 5.29
CA LEU A 156 -5.92 6.37 6.12
C LEU A 156 -6.09 5.97 7.59
N THR A 157 -6.58 4.75 7.86
CA THR A 157 -6.95 4.33 9.22
C THR A 157 -5.85 3.54 9.92
N VAL A 158 -4.90 2.95 9.18
CA VAL A 158 -3.84 2.11 9.74
C VAL A 158 -2.46 2.70 9.44
N PHE A 159 -2.14 2.90 8.16
CA PHE A 159 -0.78 3.18 7.73
C PHE A 159 -0.33 4.60 8.11
N LEU A 160 -1.09 5.63 7.77
CA LEU A 160 -0.75 7.01 8.09
C LEU A 160 -0.72 7.29 9.59
N PRO A 161 -1.68 6.85 10.41
CA PRO A 161 -1.61 7.03 11.86
C PRO A 161 -0.36 6.42 12.49
N THR A 162 0.10 5.27 12.01
CA THR A 162 1.31 4.62 12.54
C THR A 162 2.61 5.26 12.07
N ARG A 163 2.59 6.02 10.97
CA ARG A 163 3.75 6.73 10.40
C ARG A 163 3.82 8.21 10.76
N SER A 164 2.72 8.82 11.16
CA SER A 164 2.65 10.25 11.46
C SER A 164 3.68 10.74 12.48
N PRO A 165 4.05 9.98 13.52
CA PRO A 165 5.12 10.39 14.44
C PRO A 165 6.51 10.54 13.80
N ARG A 166 6.68 10.08 12.55
CA ARG A 166 7.94 10.22 11.77
C ARG A 166 7.99 11.52 10.94
N SER A 167 6.87 12.26 10.86
CA SER A 167 6.88 13.59 10.24
C SER A 167 7.74 14.53 11.09
N THR A 168 8.58 15.33 10.41
CA THR A 168 9.44 16.33 11.07
C THR A 168 8.77 17.70 11.16
N HIS A 169 7.61 17.87 10.54
CA HIS A 169 6.88 19.14 10.49
C HIS A 169 5.47 18.94 11.03
N PRO A 170 5.10 19.57 12.14
CA PRO A 170 3.74 19.55 12.63
C PRO A 170 2.84 20.29 11.64
N MET A 171 1.71 19.66 11.29
CA MET A 171 0.67 20.23 10.43
C MET A 171 -0.26 21.13 11.25
N GLU A 172 -0.88 22.11 10.61
CA GLU A 172 -2.00 22.82 11.20
C GLU A 172 -3.21 21.88 11.36
N HIS A 173 -4.18 22.29 12.19
CA HIS A 173 -5.40 21.49 12.33
C HIS A 173 -6.26 21.66 11.08
N HIS A 174 -6.46 20.55 10.36
CA HIS A 174 -7.30 20.50 9.17
C HIS A 174 -8.14 19.23 9.16
N VAL A 175 -9.32 19.33 8.54
CA VAL A 175 -10.16 18.18 8.19
C VAL A 175 -10.31 18.13 6.68
N LEU A 176 -9.91 17.00 6.06
CA LEU A 176 -10.13 16.73 4.65
C LEU A 176 -11.23 15.70 4.47
N ALA A 177 -12.11 15.91 3.47
CA ALA A 177 -13.06 14.91 3.02
C ALA A 177 -12.58 14.30 1.69
N LEU A 178 -12.31 13.00 1.67
CA LEU A 178 -12.05 12.24 0.45
C LEU A 178 -13.35 11.54 0.02
N THR A 179 -13.94 11.98 -1.08
CA THR A 179 -15.31 11.60 -1.48
C THR A 179 -15.28 10.79 -2.77
N PRO A 180 -15.58 9.48 -2.71
CA PRO A 180 -15.68 8.66 -3.93
C PRO A 180 -16.90 9.04 -4.76
N THR A 181 -16.78 8.88 -6.09
CA THR A 181 -17.88 9.14 -7.04
C THR A 181 -18.74 7.93 -7.28
N GLU A 182 -18.28 6.74 -6.96
CA GLU A 182 -19.04 5.50 -7.07
C GLU A 182 -20.11 5.42 -5.97
N SER A 183 -21.26 4.83 -6.30
CA SER A 183 -22.33 4.59 -5.34
C SER A 183 -22.35 3.11 -4.93
N PRO A 184 -22.42 2.79 -3.65
CA PRO A 184 -22.62 3.63 -2.47
C PRO A 184 -21.31 4.02 -1.77
N GLY A 185 -20.49 4.87 -2.37
CA GLY A 185 -19.25 5.31 -1.76
C GLY A 185 -19.49 6.19 -0.51
N GLN A 186 -18.82 5.86 0.60
CA GLN A 186 -18.81 6.68 1.80
C GLN A 186 -17.54 7.55 1.81
N PRO A 187 -17.65 8.85 2.13
CA PRO A 187 -16.47 9.71 2.31
C PRO A 187 -15.61 9.25 3.50
N TRP A 188 -14.30 9.44 3.38
CA TRP A 188 -13.39 9.43 4.51
C TRP A 188 -13.14 10.86 4.97
N TYR A 189 -13.22 11.09 6.27
CA TYR A 189 -12.83 12.35 6.90
C TYR A 189 -11.50 12.15 7.60
N VAL A 190 -10.47 12.84 7.11
CA VAL A 190 -9.08 12.76 7.60
C VAL A 190 -8.80 14.01 8.41
N GLU A 191 -8.50 13.84 9.68
CA GLU A 191 -8.10 14.91 10.57
C GLU A 191 -6.59 14.93 10.72
N LEU A 192 -5.99 16.08 10.43
CA LEU A 192 -4.59 16.39 10.63
C LEU A 192 -4.47 17.31 11.84
N ASN A 193 -3.63 16.97 12.83
CA ASN A 193 -3.46 17.78 14.02
C ASN A 193 -2.03 17.62 14.59
N GLY A 194 -1.16 18.55 14.29
CA GLY A 194 0.25 18.46 14.66
C GLY A 194 0.92 17.27 13.97
N LEU A 195 1.29 16.26 14.73
CA LEU A 195 1.85 14.99 14.22
C LEU A 195 0.82 13.85 14.23
N GLU A 196 -0.40 14.12 14.64
CA GLU A 196 -1.44 13.10 14.71
C GLU A 196 -2.30 13.11 13.45
N ILE A 197 -2.61 11.92 12.97
CA ILE A 197 -3.52 11.68 11.84
C ILE A 197 -4.56 10.69 12.32
N SER A 198 -5.82 11.03 12.12
CA SER A 198 -6.93 10.10 12.32
C SER A 198 -7.88 10.17 11.12
N ALA A 199 -8.55 9.07 10.83
CA ALA A 199 -9.51 9.01 9.75
C ALA A 199 -10.68 8.08 10.08
N GLY A 200 -11.81 8.34 9.45
CA GLY A 200 -13.02 7.53 9.58
C GLY A 200 -14.14 8.06 8.69
N HIS A 201 -15.31 7.48 8.85
CA HIS A 201 -16.49 7.80 8.04
C HIS A 201 -17.52 8.70 8.75
N ASP A 202 -17.23 9.11 9.99
CA ASP A 202 -18.13 9.99 10.73
C ASP A 202 -18.15 11.38 10.09
N GLU A 203 -19.29 11.78 9.57
CA GLU A 203 -19.48 13.05 8.87
C GLU A 203 -19.17 14.24 9.78
N ARG A 204 -18.35 15.15 9.28
CA ARG A 204 -17.95 16.38 9.97
C ARG A 204 -17.66 17.49 8.96
N PRO A 205 -17.69 18.77 9.38
CA PRO A 205 -17.25 19.87 8.53
C PRO A 205 -15.82 19.63 8.06
N ALA A 206 -15.56 19.83 6.77
CA ALA A 206 -14.24 19.67 6.17
C ALA A 206 -13.73 21.01 5.63
N ASP A 207 -12.45 21.30 5.88
CA ASP A 207 -11.76 22.49 5.36
C ASP A 207 -11.51 22.36 3.86
N ALA A 208 -11.26 21.14 3.39
CA ALA A 208 -11.11 20.82 1.98
C ALA A 208 -11.80 19.49 1.62
N THR A 209 -12.26 19.42 0.37
CA THR A 209 -12.83 18.17 -0.19
C THR A 209 -12.10 17.81 -1.46
N ILE A 210 -11.74 16.53 -1.57
CA ILE A 210 -11.15 15.90 -2.76
C ILE A 210 -12.14 14.84 -3.23
N LYS A 211 -12.63 14.98 -4.46
CA LYS A 211 -13.64 14.08 -5.04
C LYS A 211 -13.13 13.44 -6.32
N GLY A 212 -13.32 12.15 -6.47
CA GLY A 212 -12.93 11.39 -7.65
C GLY A 212 -13.33 9.93 -7.55
N SER A 213 -12.91 9.10 -8.51
CA SER A 213 -13.07 7.66 -8.39
C SER A 213 -12.29 7.10 -7.20
N SER A 214 -12.69 5.96 -6.66
CA SER A 214 -11.96 5.28 -5.58
C SER A 214 -10.51 5.00 -5.98
N VAL A 215 -10.28 4.64 -7.24
CA VAL A 215 -8.92 4.44 -7.78
C VAL A 215 -8.13 5.75 -7.78
N ALA A 216 -8.71 6.85 -8.24
CA ALA A 216 -8.03 8.15 -8.23
C ALA A 216 -7.72 8.64 -6.81
N LEU A 217 -8.66 8.45 -5.86
CA LEU A 217 -8.45 8.79 -4.45
C LEU A 217 -7.37 7.91 -3.80
N TYR A 218 -7.32 6.62 -4.14
CA TYR A 218 -6.29 5.70 -3.68
C TYR A 218 -4.90 6.12 -4.16
N LEU A 219 -4.75 6.42 -5.45
CA LEU A 219 -3.50 6.91 -6.03
C LEU A 219 -3.07 8.25 -5.38
N PHE A 220 -4.00 9.19 -5.25
CA PHE A 220 -3.76 10.46 -4.55
C PHE A 220 -3.31 10.22 -3.10
N GLY A 221 -4.00 9.35 -2.38
CA GLY A 221 -3.65 8.98 -1.01
C GLY A 221 -2.20 8.49 -0.89
N TRP A 222 -1.70 7.75 -1.86
CA TRP A 222 -0.33 7.26 -1.93
C TRP A 222 0.66 8.23 -2.59
N ASN A 223 0.27 9.49 -2.86
CA ASN A 223 1.08 10.47 -3.58
C ASN A 223 1.51 9.98 -4.98
N ARG A 224 0.65 9.23 -5.66
CA ARG A 224 0.85 8.82 -7.06
C ARG A 224 0.05 9.72 -7.99
N PRO A 225 0.49 9.92 -9.26
CA PRO A 225 -0.30 10.66 -10.24
C PRO A 225 -1.73 10.12 -10.32
N ALA A 226 -2.71 11.01 -10.20
CA ALA A 226 -4.13 10.67 -10.21
C ALA A 226 -4.88 11.64 -11.11
N GLU A 227 -5.71 11.11 -12.00
CA GLU A 227 -6.55 11.90 -12.91
C GLU A 227 -8.00 11.94 -12.44
N GLY A 228 -8.77 12.92 -12.92
CA GLY A 228 -10.20 13.03 -12.65
C GLY A 228 -10.56 13.46 -11.23
N LEU A 229 -9.60 14.00 -10.46
CA LEU A 229 -9.87 14.59 -9.15
C LEU A 229 -10.39 16.00 -9.28
N THR A 230 -11.36 16.36 -8.45
CA THR A 230 -11.81 17.73 -8.22
C THR A 230 -11.56 18.11 -6.76
N THR A 231 -11.02 19.30 -6.54
CA THR A 231 -10.69 19.81 -5.20
C THR A 231 -11.45 21.10 -4.93
N THR A 232 -11.92 21.26 -3.69
CA THR A 232 -12.58 22.49 -3.21
C THR A 232 -12.15 22.76 -1.78
N GLY A 233 -12.25 24.01 -1.33
CA GLY A 233 -11.88 24.43 0.02
C GLY A 233 -10.42 24.86 0.15
N ASP A 234 -9.82 24.64 1.31
CA ASP A 234 -8.49 25.11 1.65
C ASP A 234 -7.39 24.28 0.97
N SER A 235 -6.61 24.92 0.11
CA SER A 235 -5.46 24.28 -0.55
C SER A 235 -4.32 23.95 0.40
N THR A 236 -4.19 24.63 1.52
CA THR A 236 -3.16 24.35 2.54
C THR A 236 -3.41 22.99 3.17
N ALA A 237 -4.65 22.67 3.51
CA ALA A 237 -5.03 21.37 4.03
C ALA A 237 -4.64 20.23 3.06
N ILE A 238 -4.85 20.43 1.74
CA ILE A 238 -4.48 19.46 0.71
C ILE A 238 -2.96 19.30 0.61
N GLN A 239 -2.20 20.40 0.70
CA GLN A 239 -0.75 20.39 0.67
C GLN A 239 -0.17 19.67 1.91
N ASP A 240 -0.70 19.96 3.09
CA ASP A 240 -0.30 19.31 4.33
C ASP A 240 -0.50 17.80 4.24
N PHE A 241 -1.68 17.34 3.79
CA PHE A 241 -1.93 15.92 3.56
C PHE A 241 -0.93 15.30 2.57
N SER A 242 -0.65 15.98 1.46
CA SER A 242 0.28 15.49 0.43
C SER A 242 1.74 15.49 0.89
N SER A 243 2.09 16.29 1.89
CA SER A 243 3.44 16.35 2.46
C SER A 243 3.79 15.19 3.40
N ILE A 244 2.80 14.44 3.86
CA ILE A 244 3.00 13.30 4.75
C ILE A 244 3.78 12.21 4.01
N PRO A 245 4.89 11.68 4.57
CA PRO A 245 5.65 10.58 3.96
C PRO A 245 4.81 9.30 3.83
N ARG A 246 4.97 8.60 2.71
CA ARG A 246 4.30 7.32 2.41
C ARG A 246 5.26 6.16 2.51
#